data_86c53de905f3cf5b93f769bf475694a8
#
_entry.id   86c53de905f3cf5b93f769bf475694a8
#
_cell.length_a   1.000
_cell.length_b   1.000
_cell.length_c   1.000
_cell.angle_alpha   90.00
_cell.angle_beta   90.00
_cell.angle_gamma   90.00
#
_symmetry.space_group_name_H-M   'P 1'
#
loop_
_entity.id
_entity.type
_entity.pdbx_description
1 polymer ?
#
loop_
_entity_poly.entity_id
_entity_poly.type
_entity_poly.pdbx_seq_one_letter_code
_entity_poly.pdbx_strand_id
1 'polypeptide(L)'
;MRKMILSMQMTLDGFSTGPNDEMDYLPSFTDEKMWKDLHEEMWKNLEATDTVILGRRTYQIWEKYWPAAASNPQSTENDKRFSKYADETQKIVISNTLDKVEWKNTKLIKDNVGEEILKLKQQSGKNLVVAGGAIVAQTFARLGLIDEYLIVVHPVILGKGKVLLKDLNVRQNLKLIGTRTYNSGAVELSYSKIS
;
A
#
# COMPACT_ATOMS: atom_id res chain seq x y z
N MET A 1 -15.24 0.30 14.50
CA MET A 1 -13.88 -0.26 14.40
C MET A 1 -13.27 0.22 13.09
N ARG A 2 -12.01 0.65 13.07
CA ARG A 2 -11.30 1.11 11.88
C ARG A 2 -11.12 -0.05 10.89
N LYS A 3 -11.34 0.19 9.61
CA LYS A 3 -11.06 -0.82 8.59
C LYS A 3 -9.58 -0.86 8.24
N MET A 4 -9.08 -2.06 7.95
CA MET A 4 -7.77 -2.26 7.32
C MET A 4 -7.97 -2.53 5.84
N ILE A 5 -7.43 -1.66 5.01
CA ILE A 5 -7.51 -1.72 3.55
C ILE A 5 -6.15 -2.13 3.00
N LEU A 6 -6.09 -3.21 2.24
CA LEU A 6 -4.91 -3.55 1.44
C LEU A 6 -5.00 -2.78 0.12
N SER A 7 -4.16 -1.76 -0.05
CA SER A 7 -4.09 -0.97 -1.29
C SER A 7 -2.77 -1.28 -1.99
N MET A 8 -2.83 -2.07 -3.06
CA MET A 8 -1.63 -2.55 -3.76
C MET A 8 -1.84 -2.59 -5.27
N GLN A 9 -0.73 -2.56 -5.98
CA GLN A 9 -0.68 -2.72 -7.41
C GLN A 9 -0.08 -4.08 -7.77
N MET A 10 -0.56 -4.68 -8.85
CA MET A 10 -0.01 -5.93 -9.36
C MET A 10 -0.15 -6.02 -10.89
N THR A 11 0.62 -6.89 -11.48
CA THR A 11 0.49 -7.30 -12.88
C THR A 11 -0.69 -8.25 -13.08
N LEU A 12 -1.11 -8.48 -14.32
CA LEU A 12 -2.20 -9.39 -14.65
C LEU A 12 -1.94 -10.83 -14.16
N ASP A 13 -0.68 -11.25 -14.12
CA ASP A 13 -0.25 -12.55 -13.61
C ASP A 13 0.10 -12.55 -12.10
N GLY A 14 -0.28 -11.50 -11.36
CA GLY A 14 -0.33 -11.48 -9.90
C GLY A 14 0.96 -11.09 -9.17
N PHE A 15 1.95 -10.52 -9.86
CA PHE A 15 3.17 -10.06 -9.25
C PHE A 15 3.05 -8.60 -8.79
N SER A 16 3.51 -8.29 -7.59
CA SER A 16 3.59 -6.92 -7.06
C SER A 16 4.88 -6.21 -7.46
N THR A 17 5.94 -6.97 -7.72
CA THR A 17 7.24 -6.46 -8.21
C THR A 17 7.94 -7.53 -9.03
N GLY A 18 8.93 -7.15 -9.81
CA GLY A 18 9.88 -8.08 -10.41
C GLY A 18 10.75 -8.78 -9.36
N PRO A 19 11.69 -9.65 -9.78
CA PRO A 19 12.51 -10.45 -8.88
C PRO A 19 13.41 -9.64 -7.94
N ASN A 20 13.89 -8.48 -8.39
CA ASN A 20 14.80 -7.60 -7.65
C ASN A 20 14.08 -6.38 -7.04
N ASP A 21 12.75 -6.46 -6.83
CA ASP A 21 11.88 -5.39 -6.34
C ASP A 21 11.65 -4.23 -7.34
N GLU A 22 11.96 -4.43 -8.61
CA GLU A 22 11.67 -3.47 -9.68
C GLU A 22 10.15 -3.36 -9.89
N MET A 23 9.69 -2.14 -10.16
CA MET A 23 8.28 -1.80 -10.46
C MET A 23 8.18 -1.05 -11.80
N ASP A 24 9.06 -1.37 -12.72
CA ASP A 24 9.17 -0.76 -14.06
C ASP A 24 7.99 -1.11 -14.98
N TYR A 25 7.15 -2.04 -14.58
CA TYR A 25 5.87 -2.32 -15.24
C TYR A 25 4.83 -1.22 -15.02
N LEU A 26 5.03 -0.38 -14.01
CA LEU A 26 4.19 0.80 -13.83
C LEU A 26 4.51 1.83 -14.92
N PRO A 27 3.52 2.52 -15.47
CA PRO A 27 3.77 3.64 -16.36
C PRO A 27 4.73 4.64 -15.71
N SER A 28 5.51 5.34 -16.54
CA SER A 28 6.41 6.38 -16.01
C SER A 28 5.62 7.42 -15.21
N PHE A 29 6.01 7.67 -13.97
CA PHE A 29 5.39 8.69 -13.11
C PHE A 29 5.44 10.10 -13.70
N THR A 30 6.23 10.31 -14.75
CA THR A 30 6.30 11.57 -15.49
C THR A 30 5.17 11.75 -16.51
N ASP A 31 4.40 10.71 -16.84
CA ASP A 31 3.22 10.83 -17.70
C ASP A 31 1.99 11.24 -16.87
N GLU A 32 1.90 12.53 -16.57
CA GLU A 32 0.81 13.10 -15.76
C GLU A 32 -0.59 12.79 -16.33
N LYS A 33 -0.72 12.71 -17.66
CA LYS A 33 -2.01 12.41 -18.31
C LYS A 33 -2.46 10.97 -18.02
N MET A 34 -1.53 10.03 -18.04
CA MET A 34 -1.80 8.61 -17.78
C MET A 34 -2.11 8.34 -16.31
N TRP A 35 -1.48 9.11 -15.41
CA TRP A 35 -1.65 8.92 -13.95
C TRP A 35 -2.75 9.77 -13.33
N LYS A 36 -3.27 10.77 -14.02
CA LYS A 36 -4.17 11.77 -13.44
C LYS A 36 -5.37 11.13 -12.72
N ASP A 37 -6.10 10.26 -13.39
CA ASP A 37 -7.29 9.62 -12.85
C ASP A 37 -6.97 8.64 -11.71
N LEU A 38 -5.83 7.95 -11.79
CA LEU A 38 -5.35 7.07 -10.73
C LEU A 38 -4.92 7.88 -9.50
N HIS A 39 -4.22 9.01 -9.68
CA HIS A 39 -3.86 9.90 -8.58
C HIS A 39 -5.09 10.52 -7.91
N GLU A 40 -6.09 10.95 -8.69
CA GLU A 40 -7.33 11.49 -8.15
C GLU A 40 -8.03 10.48 -7.23
N GLU A 41 -8.09 9.20 -7.62
CA GLU A 41 -8.68 8.15 -6.80
C GLU A 41 -7.81 7.80 -5.60
N MET A 42 -6.50 7.72 -5.78
CA MET A 42 -5.55 7.53 -4.69
C MET A 42 -5.76 8.58 -3.60
N TRP A 43 -5.90 9.86 -3.95
CA TRP A 43 -6.11 10.93 -2.98
C TRP A 43 -7.41 10.78 -2.19
N LYS A 44 -8.52 10.39 -2.83
CA LYS A 44 -9.78 10.10 -2.12
C LYS A 44 -9.59 8.99 -1.08
N ASN A 45 -8.87 7.93 -1.44
CA ASN A 45 -8.58 6.83 -0.53
C ASN A 45 -7.66 7.25 0.62
N LEU A 46 -6.64 8.10 0.35
CA LEU A 46 -5.74 8.62 1.36
C LEU A 46 -6.43 9.57 2.34
N GLU A 47 -7.38 10.40 1.87
CA GLU A 47 -8.19 11.28 2.73
C GLU A 47 -9.06 10.49 3.73
N ALA A 48 -9.45 9.27 3.38
CA ALA A 48 -10.18 8.35 4.26
C ALA A 48 -9.27 7.58 5.23
N THR A 49 -7.96 7.85 5.23
CA THR A 49 -6.93 7.12 5.96
C THR A 49 -6.15 8.06 6.87
N ASP A 50 -5.75 7.61 8.05
CA ASP A 50 -4.86 8.33 8.96
C ASP A 50 -3.63 7.52 9.39
N THR A 51 -3.56 6.27 8.99
CA THR A 51 -2.46 5.36 9.34
C THR A 51 -2.05 4.51 8.15
N VAL A 52 -0.77 4.56 7.80
CA VAL A 52 -0.17 3.76 6.73
C VAL A 52 0.71 2.67 7.33
N ILE A 53 0.52 1.43 6.87
CA ILE A 53 1.32 0.28 7.32
C ILE A 53 2.28 -0.12 6.22
N LEU A 54 3.56 -0.19 6.57
CA LEU A 54 4.68 -0.42 5.66
C LEU A 54 5.53 -1.60 6.12
N GLY A 55 6.07 -2.33 5.17
CA GLY A 55 7.19 -3.22 5.43
C GLY A 55 8.52 -2.45 5.43
N ARG A 56 9.57 -3.07 5.98
CA ARG A 56 10.90 -2.47 6.11
C ARG A 56 11.40 -1.81 4.82
N ARG A 57 11.37 -2.51 3.68
CA ARG A 57 11.92 -1.99 2.42
C ARG A 57 11.16 -0.77 1.93
N THR A 58 9.85 -0.81 1.94
CA THR A 58 9.01 0.32 1.54
C THR A 58 9.25 1.50 2.47
N TYR A 59 9.34 1.27 3.78
CA TYR A 59 9.68 2.31 4.76
C TYR A 59 11.02 2.98 4.43
N GLN A 60 12.09 2.18 4.20
CA GLN A 60 13.42 2.72 3.89
C GLN A 60 13.46 3.53 2.59
N ILE A 61 12.68 3.14 1.59
CA ILE A 61 12.53 3.91 0.35
C ILE A 61 11.79 5.21 0.63
N TRP A 62 10.69 5.16 1.36
CA TRP A 62 9.84 6.31 1.67
C TRP A 62 10.56 7.33 2.55
N GLU A 63 11.21 6.88 3.62
CA GLU A 63 11.98 7.70 4.55
C GLU A 63 13.08 8.51 3.85
N LYS A 64 13.70 7.92 2.84
CA LYS A 64 14.74 8.57 2.06
C LYS A 64 14.19 9.52 0.98
N TYR A 65 13.11 9.13 0.32
CA TYR A 65 12.61 9.84 -0.86
C TYR A 65 11.67 10.99 -0.49
N TRP A 66 10.64 10.73 0.31
CA TRP A 66 9.57 11.70 0.50
C TRP A 66 9.99 12.98 1.24
N PRO A 67 10.78 12.95 2.32
CA PRO A 67 11.28 14.16 2.95
C PRO A 67 12.11 15.02 1.99
N ALA A 68 12.90 14.39 1.11
CA ALA A 68 13.71 15.09 0.11
C ALA A 68 12.83 15.68 -1.01
N ALA A 69 11.77 15.00 -1.42
CA ALA A 69 10.86 15.45 -2.48
C ALA A 69 10.16 16.78 -2.12
N ALA A 70 9.90 17.05 -0.85
CA ALA A 70 9.27 18.28 -0.38
C ALA A 70 10.06 19.55 -0.80
N SER A 71 11.39 19.48 -0.79
CA SER A 71 12.28 20.60 -1.07
C SER A 71 12.95 20.53 -2.45
N ASN A 72 12.72 19.47 -3.22
CA ASN A 72 13.33 19.32 -4.54
C ASN A 72 12.58 20.19 -5.58
N PRO A 73 13.25 21.14 -6.25
CA PRO A 73 12.62 21.99 -7.27
C PRO A 73 12.06 21.20 -8.47
N GLN A 74 12.57 20.01 -8.73
CA GLN A 74 12.13 19.15 -9.83
C GLN A 74 10.95 18.23 -9.46
N SER A 75 10.52 18.21 -8.19
CA SER A 75 9.36 17.45 -7.77
C SER A 75 8.08 18.05 -8.35
N THR A 76 7.19 17.16 -8.81
CA THR A 76 5.85 17.55 -9.24
C THR A 76 5.01 18.06 -8.06
N GLU A 77 3.94 18.76 -8.34
CA GLU A 77 3.01 19.20 -7.28
C GLU A 77 2.38 17.98 -6.56
N ASN A 78 2.18 16.86 -7.28
CA ASN A 78 1.70 15.63 -6.67
C ASN A 78 2.73 15.02 -5.72
N ASP A 79 4.04 15.05 -6.07
CA ASP A 79 5.10 14.59 -5.17
C ASP A 79 5.17 15.42 -3.90
N LYS A 80 5.10 16.74 -4.02
CA LYS A 80 5.09 17.66 -2.85
C LYS A 80 3.87 17.41 -1.96
N ARG A 81 2.69 17.24 -2.56
CA ARG A 81 1.46 16.92 -1.84
C ARG A 81 1.58 15.58 -1.10
N PHE A 82 2.11 14.54 -1.78
CA PHE A 82 2.30 13.23 -1.17
C PHE A 82 3.37 13.27 -0.07
N SER A 83 4.45 14.00 -0.27
CA SER A 83 5.48 14.24 0.75
C SER A 83 4.88 14.81 2.03
N LYS A 84 4.05 15.85 1.92
CA LYS A 84 3.33 16.44 3.06
C LYS A 84 2.43 15.39 3.74
N TYR A 85 1.62 14.68 2.97
CA TYR A 85 0.76 13.61 3.49
C TYR A 85 1.58 12.54 4.23
N ALA A 86 2.65 12.04 3.62
CA ALA A 86 3.50 11.00 4.20
C ALA A 86 4.19 11.46 5.49
N ASP A 87 4.52 12.72 5.59
CA ASP A 87 5.13 13.33 6.77
C ASP A 87 4.14 13.46 7.94
N GLU A 88 2.90 13.84 7.66
CA GLU A 88 1.85 14.10 8.65
C GLU A 88 1.14 12.82 9.12
N THR A 89 1.03 11.84 8.24
CA THR A 89 0.30 10.58 8.51
C THR A 89 1.08 9.68 9.46
N GLN A 90 0.36 8.98 10.36
CA GLN A 90 0.95 7.94 11.19
C GLN A 90 1.45 6.77 10.34
N LYS A 91 2.69 6.36 10.54
CA LYS A 91 3.30 5.20 9.89
C LYS A 91 3.53 4.08 10.89
N ILE A 92 3.12 2.88 10.53
CA ILE A 92 3.42 1.65 11.27
C ILE A 92 4.36 0.81 10.42
N VAL A 93 5.54 0.54 10.92
CA VAL A 93 6.53 -0.30 10.22
C VAL A 93 6.54 -1.69 10.83
N ILE A 94 6.32 -2.70 10.01
CA ILE A 94 6.38 -4.10 10.42
C ILE A 94 7.74 -4.66 10.03
N SER A 95 8.58 -4.94 11.03
CA SER A 95 9.90 -5.51 10.80
C SER A 95 10.51 -6.06 12.08
N ASN A 96 11.01 -7.28 12.03
CA ASN A 96 11.81 -7.90 13.09
C ASN A 96 13.32 -7.66 12.94
N THR A 97 13.75 -7.04 11.84
CA THR A 97 15.17 -6.82 11.51
C THR A 97 15.61 -5.35 11.56
N LEU A 98 14.68 -4.40 11.67
CA LEU A 98 15.01 -3.01 11.94
C LEU A 98 15.23 -2.82 13.42
N ASP A 99 16.28 -2.06 13.79
CA ASP A 99 16.52 -1.71 15.18
C ASP A 99 15.66 -0.54 15.63
N LYS A 100 15.53 0.48 14.78
CA LYS A 100 14.79 1.72 15.03
C LYS A 100 14.19 2.30 13.76
N VAL A 101 13.29 3.25 13.93
CA VAL A 101 12.72 4.12 12.89
C VAL A 101 12.92 5.58 13.33
N GLU A 102 13.30 6.44 12.40
CA GLU A 102 13.67 7.83 12.71
C GLU A 102 12.72 8.86 12.10
N TRP A 103 11.98 8.47 11.04
CA TRP A 103 11.03 9.38 10.42
C TRP A 103 9.88 9.69 11.38
N LYS A 104 9.53 10.97 11.52
CA LYS A 104 8.47 11.42 12.42
C LYS A 104 7.15 10.67 12.20
N ASN A 105 6.33 10.61 13.23
CA ASN A 105 5.03 9.90 13.20
C ASN A 105 5.15 8.42 12.81
N THR A 106 6.26 7.77 13.16
CA THR A 106 6.49 6.36 12.83
C THR A 106 6.62 5.51 14.09
N LYS A 107 5.94 4.37 14.11
CA LYS A 107 6.06 3.32 15.16
C LYS A 107 6.56 2.03 14.53
N LEU A 108 7.57 1.41 15.12
CA LEU A 108 8.06 0.07 14.75
C LEU A 108 7.31 -0.99 15.56
N ILE A 109 6.81 -2.02 14.88
CA ILE A 109 6.27 -3.23 15.49
C ILE A 109 7.13 -4.42 15.05
N LYS A 110 7.81 -5.06 16.01
CA LYS A 110 8.68 -6.22 15.77
C LYS A 110 7.95 -7.54 15.98
N ASP A 111 7.16 -7.62 17.03
CA ASP A 111 6.52 -8.85 17.51
C ASP A 111 5.03 -8.62 17.74
N ASN A 112 4.28 -9.71 17.92
CA ASN A 112 2.84 -9.71 18.23
C ASN A 112 2.01 -8.85 17.26
N VAL A 113 2.41 -8.85 15.98
CA VAL A 113 1.87 -7.97 14.93
C VAL A 113 0.34 -8.03 14.89
N GLY A 114 -0.24 -9.24 14.98
CA GLY A 114 -1.70 -9.43 14.95
C GLY A 114 -2.41 -8.67 16.07
N GLU A 115 -1.93 -8.82 17.31
CA GLU A 115 -2.52 -8.17 18.49
C GLU A 115 -2.38 -6.65 18.43
N GLU A 116 -1.19 -6.16 18.05
CA GLU A 116 -0.93 -4.72 17.94
C GLU A 116 -1.84 -4.06 16.88
N ILE A 117 -2.04 -4.73 15.75
CA ILE A 117 -2.96 -4.25 14.72
C ILE A 117 -4.42 -4.30 15.18
N LEU A 118 -4.84 -5.35 15.87
CA LEU A 118 -6.19 -5.42 16.45
C LEU A 118 -6.44 -4.28 17.44
N LYS A 119 -5.47 -3.95 18.30
CA LYS A 119 -5.55 -2.78 19.20
C LYS A 119 -5.70 -1.48 18.42
N LEU A 120 -4.94 -1.30 17.34
CA LEU A 120 -5.06 -0.12 16.46
C LEU A 120 -6.44 -0.02 15.79
N LYS A 121 -6.98 -1.14 15.33
CA LYS A 121 -8.34 -1.19 14.73
C LYS A 121 -9.44 -0.81 15.73
N GLN A 122 -9.25 -1.02 17.02
CA GLN A 122 -10.21 -0.69 18.07
C GLN A 122 -10.17 0.79 18.50
N GLN A 123 -9.10 1.52 18.19
CA GLN A 123 -8.99 2.94 18.49
C GLN A 123 -9.94 3.77 17.64
N SER A 124 -10.23 4.99 18.08
CA SER A 124 -10.89 6.01 17.26
C SER A 124 -9.96 6.46 16.15
N GLY A 125 -10.50 6.80 15.00
CA GLY A 125 -9.73 7.28 13.85
C GLY A 125 -10.34 6.85 12.52
N LYS A 126 -9.62 7.19 11.44
CA LYS A 126 -9.94 6.81 10.06
C LYS A 126 -9.43 5.37 9.77
N ASN A 127 -9.47 4.96 8.52
CA ASN A 127 -8.99 3.64 8.10
C ASN A 127 -7.46 3.50 8.23
N LEU A 128 -7.02 2.24 8.30
CA LEU A 128 -5.63 1.83 8.19
C LEU A 128 -5.40 1.35 6.76
N VAL A 129 -4.34 1.78 6.10
CA VAL A 129 -3.98 1.27 4.77
C VAL A 129 -2.66 0.52 4.80
N VAL A 130 -2.64 -0.66 4.22
CA VAL A 130 -1.41 -1.42 3.93
C VAL A 130 -0.97 -1.03 2.53
N ALA A 131 0.12 -0.26 2.43
CA ALA A 131 0.57 0.34 1.18
C ALA A 131 1.96 -0.15 0.73
N GLY A 132 2.51 -1.18 1.36
CA GLY A 132 3.84 -1.58 0.96
C GLY A 132 4.33 -2.94 1.39
N GLY A 133 4.83 -3.67 0.38
CA GLY A 133 5.52 -4.93 0.47
C GLY A 133 4.61 -6.16 0.47
N ALA A 134 4.83 -7.06 -0.51
CA ALA A 134 4.07 -8.31 -0.64
C ALA A 134 4.10 -9.16 0.65
N ILE A 135 5.24 -9.17 1.37
CA ILE A 135 5.38 -9.94 2.62
C ILE A 135 4.41 -9.43 3.69
N VAL A 136 4.25 -8.12 3.84
CA VAL A 136 3.32 -7.53 4.81
C VAL A 136 1.88 -7.80 4.39
N ALA A 137 1.56 -7.65 3.11
CA ALA A 137 0.25 -7.99 2.55
C ALA A 137 -0.12 -9.45 2.84
N GLN A 138 0.79 -10.39 2.54
CA GLN A 138 0.61 -11.83 2.82
C GLN A 138 0.45 -12.12 4.31
N THR A 139 1.22 -11.44 5.17
CA THR A 139 1.12 -11.61 6.63
C THR A 139 -0.26 -11.23 7.13
N PHE A 140 -0.78 -10.06 6.73
CA PHE A 140 -2.11 -9.63 7.16
C PHE A 140 -3.24 -10.43 6.53
N ALA A 141 -3.07 -10.88 5.30
CA ALA A 141 -4.02 -11.79 4.67
C ALA A 141 -4.08 -13.14 5.42
N ARG A 142 -2.94 -13.74 5.79
CA ARG A 142 -2.89 -14.97 6.61
C ARG A 142 -3.53 -14.79 7.98
N LEU A 143 -3.33 -13.65 8.61
CA LEU A 143 -3.93 -13.30 9.91
C LEU A 143 -5.42 -12.94 9.81
N GLY A 144 -5.98 -12.84 8.59
CA GLY A 144 -7.38 -12.48 8.37
C GLY A 144 -7.73 -11.05 8.79
N LEU A 145 -6.75 -10.16 8.88
CA LEU A 145 -6.89 -8.80 9.41
C LEU A 145 -7.36 -7.78 8.37
N ILE A 146 -7.26 -8.11 7.07
CA ILE A 146 -7.69 -7.24 5.98
C ILE A 146 -9.21 -7.30 5.86
N ASP A 147 -9.84 -6.12 5.90
CA ASP A 147 -11.29 -5.97 5.75
C ASP A 147 -11.67 -5.70 4.28
N GLU A 148 -10.83 -4.93 3.58
CA GLU A 148 -11.05 -4.55 2.18
C GLU A 148 -9.75 -4.69 1.37
N TYR A 149 -9.90 -5.08 0.12
CA TYR A 149 -8.82 -5.21 -0.86
C TYR A 149 -9.08 -4.22 -1.98
N LEU A 150 -8.15 -3.29 -2.18
CA LEU A 150 -8.13 -2.32 -3.26
C LEU A 150 -6.92 -2.66 -4.15
N ILE A 151 -7.15 -3.38 -5.21
CA ILE A 151 -6.08 -3.94 -6.05
C ILE A 151 -6.14 -3.34 -7.44
N VAL A 152 -5.10 -2.62 -7.84
CA VAL A 152 -4.94 -2.13 -9.20
C VAL A 152 -4.18 -3.16 -10.02
N VAL A 153 -4.84 -3.74 -11.01
CA VAL A 153 -4.27 -4.72 -11.93
C VAL A 153 -3.81 -3.99 -13.19
N HIS A 154 -2.51 -4.04 -13.45
CA HIS A 154 -1.90 -3.45 -14.66
C HIS A 154 -1.92 -4.42 -15.83
N PRO A 155 -2.09 -3.94 -17.09
CA PRO A 155 -2.17 -4.76 -18.30
C PRO A 155 -0.77 -5.26 -18.74
N VAL A 156 -0.07 -5.92 -17.85
CA VAL A 156 1.29 -6.46 -18.05
C VAL A 156 1.38 -7.87 -17.51
N ILE A 157 2.13 -8.72 -18.18
CA ILE A 157 2.53 -10.06 -17.73
C ILE A 157 4.05 -10.04 -17.54
N LEU A 158 4.51 -10.28 -16.30
CA LEU A 158 5.94 -10.31 -15.96
C LEU A 158 6.53 -11.71 -16.10
N GLY A 159 5.77 -12.76 -15.90
CA GLY A 159 6.22 -14.15 -15.92
C GLY A 159 7.08 -14.57 -14.71
N LYS A 160 7.69 -13.64 -13.99
CA LYS A 160 8.48 -13.88 -12.77
C LYS A 160 8.49 -12.65 -11.86
N GLY A 161 8.58 -12.86 -10.55
CA GLY A 161 8.58 -11.75 -9.60
C GLY A 161 8.09 -12.16 -8.21
N LYS A 162 7.70 -11.18 -7.41
CA LYS A 162 7.13 -11.39 -6.08
C LYS A 162 5.61 -11.36 -6.15
N VAL A 163 4.99 -12.52 -6.01
CA VAL A 163 3.54 -12.68 -6.01
C VAL A 163 2.94 -11.87 -4.86
N LEU A 164 1.88 -11.13 -5.14
CA LEU A 164 1.22 -10.28 -4.14
C LEU A 164 0.59 -11.11 -3.02
N LEU A 165 -0.23 -12.10 -3.37
CA LEU A 165 -0.94 -12.97 -2.42
C LEU A 165 -0.62 -14.43 -2.71
N LYS A 166 0.11 -15.08 -1.80
CA LYS A 166 0.44 -16.50 -1.88
C LYS A 166 0.49 -17.14 -0.49
N ASP A 167 0.41 -18.46 -0.43
CA ASP A 167 0.60 -19.27 0.78
C ASP A 167 -0.30 -18.79 1.94
N LEU A 168 -1.58 -18.53 1.65
CA LEU A 168 -2.50 -17.93 2.63
C LEU A 168 -3.09 -18.98 3.61
N ASN A 169 -2.83 -20.28 3.40
CA ASN A 169 -3.29 -21.39 4.23
C ASN A 169 -4.82 -21.52 4.40
N VAL A 170 -5.57 -20.46 4.22
CA VAL A 170 -7.03 -20.43 4.38
C VAL A 170 -7.65 -19.73 3.18
N ARG A 171 -8.67 -20.36 2.60
CA ARG A 171 -9.50 -19.72 1.56
C ARG A 171 -10.24 -18.53 2.16
N GLN A 172 -10.17 -17.38 1.50
CA GLN A 172 -10.94 -16.20 1.82
C GLN A 172 -11.96 -15.92 0.72
N ASN A 173 -13.23 -15.86 1.09
CA ASN A 173 -14.28 -15.45 0.16
C ASN A 173 -14.45 -13.93 0.24
N LEU A 174 -14.52 -13.30 -0.94
CA LEU A 174 -14.61 -11.86 -1.08
C LEU A 174 -15.87 -11.48 -1.84
N LYS A 175 -16.44 -10.33 -1.50
CA LYS A 175 -17.56 -9.71 -2.22
C LYS A 175 -17.03 -8.53 -3.01
N LEU A 176 -17.27 -8.49 -4.30
CA LEU A 176 -16.97 -7.31 -5.12
C LEU A 176 -17.84 -6.13 -4.66
N ILE A 177 -17.20 -4.99 -4.37
CA ILE A 177 -17.86 -3.75 -3.95
C ILE A 177 -17.64 -2.60 -4.94
N GLY A 178 -16.69 -2.72 -5.87
CA GLY A 178 -16.47 -1.74 -6.92
C GLY A 178 -15.42 -2.19 -7.94
N THR A 179 -15.48 -1.58 -9.11
CA THR A 179 -14.47 -1.67 -10.16
C THR A 179 -14.28 -0.31 -10.82
N ARG A 180 -13.07 -0.04 -11.28
CA ARG A 180 -12.75 1.18 -12.04
C ARG A 180 -11.71 0.85 -13.10
N THR A 181 -11.85 1.45 -14.28
CA THR A 181 -10.85 1.39 -15.35
C THR A 181 -10.16 2.74 -15.43
N TYR A 182 -8.84 2.74 -15.58
CA TYR A 182 -8.01 3.91 -15.69
C TYR A 182 -7.54 4.13 -17.14
N ASN A 183 -7.15 5.37 -17.47
CA ASN A 183 -6.64 5.74 -18.79
C ASN A 183 -5.39 4.94 -19.19
N SER A 184 -4.62 4.46 -18.23
CA SER A 184 -3.48 3.56 -18.42
C SER A 184 -3.86 2.15 -18.87
N GLY A 185 -5.15 1.82 -18.93
CA GLY A 185 -5.65 0.46 -19.15
C GLY A 185 -5.64 -0.41 -17.89
N ALA A 186 -5.16 0.11 -16.76
CA ALA A 186 -5.22 -0.60 -15.48
C ALA A 186 -6.68 -0.68 -14.99
N VAL A 187 -6.99 -1.73 -14.24
CA VAL A 187 -8.31 -1.96 -13.64
C VAL A 187 -8.17 -2.08 -12.12
N GLU A 188 -8.89 -1.24 -11.39
CA GLU A 188 -9.03 -1.36 -9.95
C GLU A 188 -10.17 -2.31 -9.62
N LEU A 189 -9.88 -3.23 -8.72
CA LEU A 189 -10.81 -4.18 -8.14
C LEU A 189 -10.93 -3.90 -6.64
N SER A 190 -12.12 -3.56 -6.19
CA SER A 190 -12.41 -3.32 -4.78
C SER A 190 -13.27 -4.45 -4.23
N TYR A 191 -12.76 -5.16 -3.23
CA TYR A 191 -13.47 -6.26 -2.57
C TYR A 191 -13.55 -6.04 -1.07
N SER A 192 -14.64 -6.49 -0.46
CA SER A 192 -14.75 -6.66 0.99
C SER A 192 -14.66 -8.12 1.38
N LYS A 193 -14.09 -8.39 2.55
CA LYS A 193 -14.13 -9.72 3.15
C LYS A 193 -15.59 -10.09 3.48
N ILE A 194 -15.98 -11.33 3.18
CA ILE A 194 -17.24 -11.90 3.64
C ILE A 194 -17.01 -12.48 5.04
N SER A 195 -17.84 -12.06 5.99
CA SER A 195 -17.85 -12.56 7.39
C SER A 195 -18.21 -14.02 7.46
#